data_0821b7c6a8f30a3f163be6ab59f74988
#
_entry.id   0821b7c6a8f30a3f163be6ab59f74988
#
_cell.length_a   1.000
_cell.length_b   1.000
_cell.length_c   1.000
_cell.angle_alpha   90.00
_cell.angle_beta   90.00
_cell.angle_gamma   90.00
#
_symmetry.space_group_name_H-M   'P 1'
#
loop_
_entity.id
_entity.type
_entity.pdbx_description
1 polymer ?
#
loop_
_entity_poly.entity_id
_entity_poly.type
_entity_poly.pdbx_seq_one_letter_code
_entity_poly.pdbx_strand_id
1 'polypeptide(L)'
;HDYFSERRELSHIAVIGPQKNGAMLEGSKKFANEFMLRHNIPTAKFISVVKNNIQEGLKYIENTSPPFVLKADGLAAGKGVVILNDAGKAKEELKLMLEGKFGESSKTVVIEEFLKGIEISVFALTDGESYKILPEAKDYKRIGENDTGLNTGGMGAVSPVPFADKIFLNRIEERIIKPTIQGLIKENIVYKGFLYFGLINCDGDPYVIEYNVRMGDPEAEVVIPRMECDLLDLFDG
;
A
#
# COMPACT_ATOMS: atom_id res chain seq x y z
N HIS A 1 -9.91 14.80 -8.37
CA HIS A 1 -10.84 15.36 -7.36
C HIS A 1 -10.66 16.87 -7.24
N ASP A 2 -9.47 17.36 -6.92
CA ASP A 2 -9.22 18.79 -6.67
C ASP A 2 -9.67 19.68 -7.83
N TYR A 3 -9.38 19.31 -9.08
CA TYR A 3 -9.83 20.02 -10.26
C TYR A 3 -11.35 20.24 -10.32
N PHE A 4 -12.14 19.23 -9.92
CA PHE A 4 -13.59 19.30 -9.91
C PHE A 4 -14.12 20.14 -8.72
N SER A 5 -13.52 19.98 -7.53
CA SER A 5 -13.95 20.70 -6.34
C SER A 5 -13.59 22.18 -6.35
N GLU A 6 -12.55 22.60 -7.08
CA GLU A 6 -12.15 24.00 -7.23
C GLU A 6 -12.99 24.79 -8.24
N ARG A 7 -13.85 24.10 -9.02
CA ARG A 7 -14.63 24.70 -10.10
C ARG A 7 -16.12 24.62 -9.81
N ARG A 8 -16.73 25.80 -9.60
CA ARG A 8 -18.16 25.91 -9.27
C ARG A 8 -19.07 25.28 -10.33
N GLU A 9 -18.71 25.36 -11.61
CA GLU A 9 -19.46 24.78 -12.72
C GLU A 9 -19.42 23.24 -12.74
N LEU A 10 -18.46 22.62 -12.03
CA LEU A 10 -18.30 21.18 -11.92
C LEU A 10 -18.72 20.61 -10.55
N SER A 11 -19.16 21.47 -9.62
CA SER A 11 -19.50 21.06 -8.25
C SER A 11 -20.69 20.08 -8.15
N HIS A 12 -21.47 19.94 -9.23
CA HIS A 12 -22.56 18.98 -9.32
C HIS A 12 -22.11 17.56 -9.69
N ILE A 13 -20.81 17.39 -10.02
CA ILE A 13 -20.24 16.09 -10.38
C ILE A 13 -19.65 15.46 -9.13
N ALA A 14 -20.22 14.34 -8.68
CA ALA A 14 -19.65 13.53 -7.61
C ALA A 14 -18.37 12.83 -8.12
N VAL A 15 -17.27 12.96 -7.39
CA VAL A 15 -15.99 12.34 -7.72
C VAL A 15 -15.64 11.33 -6.64
N ILE A 16 -15.62 10.05 -7.02
CA ILE A 16 -15.23 8.94 -6.14
C ILE A 16 -13.73 8.73 -6.30
N GLY A 17 -12.97 9.30 -5.39
CA GLY A 17 -11.51 9.26 -5.35
C GLY A 17 -10.95 10.27 -4.37
N PRO A 18 -9.71 10.08 -3.90
CA PRO A 18 -9.09 11.00 -2.95
C PRO A 18 -8.71 12.33 -3.60
N GLN A 19 -8.60 13.37 -2.78
CA GLN A 19 -7.87 14.57 -3.11
C GLN A 19 -6.36 14.31 -3.14
N LYS A 20 -5.58 15.28 -3.62
CA LYS A 20 -4.12 15.19 -3.77
C LYS A 20 -3.44 14.69 -2.49
N ASN A 21 -3.83 15.20 -1.32
CA ASN A 21 -3.23 14.81 -0.05
C ASN A 21 -3.54 13.34 0.31
N GLY A 22 -4.77 12.88 0.06
CA GLY A 22 -5.14 11.48 0.24
C GLY A 22 -4.43 10.55 -0.74
N ALA A 23 -4.19 11.01 -1.97
CA ALA A 23 -3.46 10.26 -2.98
C ALA A 23 -1.97 10.03 -2.61
N MET A 24 -1.43 10.78 -1.66
CA MET A 24 -0.06 10.57 -1.16
C MET A 24 0.13 9.23 -0.45
N LEU A 25 -0.94 8.58 0.03
CA LEU A 25 -0.85 7.23 0.60
C LEU A 25 -0.33 6.20 -0.41
N GLU A 26 -0.65 6.34 -1.70
CA GLU A 26 -0.08 5.52 -2.79
C GLU A 26 1.13 6.20 -3.42
N GLY A 27 1.10 7.53 -3.54
CA GLY A 27 2.08 8.33 -4.25
C GLY A 27 3.45 8.42 -3.59
N SER A 28 3.55 8.20 -2.27
CA SER A 28 4.81 8.24 -1.52
C SER A 28 4.80 7.18 -0.42
N LYS A 29 5.70 6.21 -0.54
CA LYS A 29 5.91 5.15 0.47
C LYS A 29 6.43 5.72 1.78
N LYS A 30 7.28 6.74 1.69
CA LYS A 30 7.74 7.49 2.87
C LYS A 30 6.56 8.12 3.60
N PHE A 31 5.69 8.84 2.90
CA PHE A 31 4.50 9.44 3.50
C PHE A 31 3.60 8.39 4.13
N ALA A 32 3.31 7.29 3.42
CA ALA A 32 2.48 6.20 3.92
C ALA A 32 3.07 5.56 5.19
N ASN A 33 4.38 5.26 5.20
CA ASN A 33 5.04 4.66 6.34
C ASN A 33 5.09 5.62 7.55
N GLU A 34 5.37 6.91 7.33
CA GLU A 34 5.32 7.93 8.38
C GLU A 34 3.89 8.13 8.92
N PHE A 35 2.87 8.08 8.06
CA PHE A 35 1.46 8.11 8.46
C PHE A 35 1.13 6.90 9.35
N MET A 36 1.50 5.69 8.92
CA MET A 36 1.28 4.46 9.71
C MET A 36 1.96 4.55 11.08
N LEU A 37 3.18 5.05 11.13
CA LEU A 37 3.91 5.23 12.39
C LEU A 37 3.19 6.20 13.35
N ARG A 38 2.73 7.36 12.85
CA ARG A 38 2.01 8.36 13.66
C ARG A 38 0.69 7.84 14.23
N HIS A 39 0.06 6.91 13.52
CA HIS A 39 -1.25 6.35 13.90
C HIS A 39 -1.18 4.93 14.49
N ASN A 40 0.03 4.44 14.82
CA ASN A 40 0.26 3.11 15.39
C ASN A 40 -0.31 1.97 14.53
N ILE A 41 -0.29 2.13 13.21
CA ILE A 41 -0.73 1.11 12.26
C ILE A 41 0.45 0.15 12.02
N PRO A 42 0.25 -1.18 12.17
CA PRO A 42 1.31 -2.15 11.97
C PRO A 42 1.88 -2.12 10.55
N THR A 43 3.17 -1.90 10.43
CA THR A 43 3.93 -1.95 9.18
C THR A 43 5.37 -2.39 9.46
N ALA A 44 6.15 -2.65 8.43
CA ALA A 44 7.57 -2.98 8.53
C ALA A 44 8.36 -1.83 9.18
N LYS A 45 9.40 -2.15 9.96
CA LYS A 45 10.38 -1.13 10.38
C LYS A 45 11.08 -0.59 9.14
N PHE A 46 11.29 0.70 9.12
CA PHE A 46 11.84 1.36 7.94
C PHE A 46 12.76 2.53 8.26
N ILE A 47 13.54 2.91 7.28
CA ILE A 47 14.27 4.18 7.22
C ILE A 47 14.12 4.79 5.82
N SER A 48 13.99 6.10 5.75
CA SER A 48 13.96 6.84 4.48
C SER A 48 15.30 7.48 4.20
N VAL A 49 15.83 7.24 3.01
CA VAL A 49 17.19 7.65 2.60
C VAL A 49 17.12 8.53 1.36
N VAL A 50 17.84 9.64 1.40
CA VAL A 50 18.09 10.52 0.25
C VAL A 50 19.61 10.64 0.02
N LYS A 51 20.05 11.23 -1.09
CA LYS A 51 21.50 11.39 -1.36
C LYS A 51 22.28 12.00 -0.21
N ASN A 52 21.69 12.99 0.48
CA ASN A 52 22.39 13.74 1.52
C ASN A 52 22.62 12.93 2.81
N ASN A 53 21.82 11.89 3.07
CA ASN A 53 21.97 11.04 4.25
C ASN A 53 22.24 9.56 3.89
N ILE A 54 22.82 9.28 2.75
CA ILE A 54 23.10 7.92 2.28
C ILE A 54 23.89 7.09 3.31
N GLN A 55 24.76 7.71 4.10
CA GLN A 55 25.54 7.02 5.13
C GLN A 55 24.66 6.38 6.22
N GLU A 56 23.51 7.00 6.53
CA GLU A 56 22.53 6.41 7.46
C GLU A 56 21.93 5.14 6.88
N GLY A 57 21.59 5.14 5.58
CA GLY A 57 21.07 3.96 4.87
C GLY A 57 22.10 2.83 4.81
N LEU A 58 23.37 3.14 4.50
CA LEU A 58 24.45 2.16 4.47
C LEU A 58 24.66 1.53 5.86
N LYS A 59 24.65 2.36 6.93
CA LYS A 59 24.76 1.91 8.31
C LYS A 59 23.54 1.08 8.74
N TYR A 60 22.33 1.44 8.28
CA TYR A 60 21.12 0.66 8.56
C TYR A 60 21.23 -0.76 7.97
N ILE A 61 21.70 -0.89 6.71
CA ILE A 61 21.93 -2.19 6.08
C ILE A 61 23.00 -2.99 6.84
N GLU A 62 24.05 -2.36 7.38
CA GLU A 62 25.08 -3.02 8.18
C GLU A 62 24.56 -3.58 9.50
N ASN A 63 23.60 -2.89 10.11
CA ASN A 63 23.07 -3.22 11.45
C ASN A 63 21.80 -4.07 11.42
N THR A 64 21.30 -4.42 10.22
CA THR A 64 20.10 -5.24 10.04
C THR A 64 20.46 -6.55 9.33
N SER A 65 19.55 -7.52 9.39
CA SER A 65 19.74 -8.83 8.75
C SER A 65 18.97 -8.93 7.44
N PRO A 66 19.49 -9.66 6.44
CA PRO A 66 18.76 -9.91 5.20
C PRO A 66 17.50 -10.78 5.45
N PRO A 67 16.52 -10.77 4.53
CA PRO A 67 16.49 -10.00 3.28
C PRO A 67 16.28 -8.49 3.52
N PHE A 68 16.89 -7.65 2.67
CA PHE A 68 16.71 -6.20 2.66
C PHE A 68 15.68 -5.83 1.59
N VAL A 69 14.68 -5.01 1.94
CA VAL A 69 13.66 -4.52 1.01
C VAL A 69 13.93 -3.05 0.73
N LEU A 70 14.32 -2.72 -0.50
CA LEU A 70 14.55 -1.36 -0.95
C LEU A 70 13.40 -0.95 -1.88
N LYS A 71 12.73 0.15 -1.56
CA LYS A 71 11.60 0.67 -2.33
C LYS A 71 11.87 2.09 -2.80
N ALA A 72 11.75 2.36 -4.11
CA ALA A 72 11.66 3.72 -4.61
C ALA A 72 10.39 4.38 -4.04
N ASP A 73 10.50 5.60 -3.53
CA ASP A 73 9.42 6.29 -2.83
C ASP A 73 8.20 6.56 -3.73
N GLY A 74 8.45 7.05 -4.94
CA GLY A 74 7.39 7.38 -5.89
C GLY A 74 6.84 6.18 -6.67
N LEU A 75 5.89 6.49 -7.55
CA LEU A 75 5.29 5.51 -8.45
C LEU A 75 6.34 4.99 -9.45
N ALA A 76 6.56 3.69 -9.47
CA ALA A 76 7.52 3.01 -10.35
C ALA A 76 6.91 1.80 -11.07
N ALA A 77 5.58 1.80 -11.29
CA ALA A 77 4.83 0.76 -12.00
C ALA A 77 5.17 -0.68 -11.53
N GLY A 78 5.23 -0.89 -10.21
CA GLY A 78 5.56 -2.18 -9.60
C GLY A 78 7.03 -2.59 -9.68
N LYS A 79 7.89 -1.81 -10.35
CA LYS A 79 9.33 -2.15 -10.57
C LYS A 79 10.27 -1.54 -9.53
N GLY A 80 9.76 -0.62 -8.70
CA GLY A 80 10.56 0.12 -7.73
C GLY A 80 10.88 -0.61 -6.44
N VAL A 81 10.59 -1.91 -6.33
CA VAL A 81 10.84 -2.73 -5.14
C VAL A 81 11.89 -3.79 -5.47
N VAL A 82 12.96 -3.84 -4.67
CA VAL A 82 14.07 -4.78 -4.83
C VAL A 82 14.31 -5.49 -3.49
N ILE A 83 14.35 -6.82 -3.51
CA ILE A 83 14.61 -7.66 -2.33
C ILE A 83 15.97 -8.33 -2.51
N LEU A 84 16.87 -8.15 -1.55
CA LEU A 84 18.26 -8.60 -1.62
C LEU A 84 18.68 -9.36 -0.36
N ASN A 85 19.35 -10.48 -0.57
CA ASN A 85 19.86 -11.34 0.51
C ASN A 85 21.33 -11.08 0.87
N ASP A 86 21.97 -10.15 0.19
CA ASP A 86 23.38 -9.80 0.39
C ASP A 86 23.52 -8.32 0.69
N ALA A 87 24.21 -8.00 1.79
CA ALA A 87 24.38 -6.62 2.25
C ALA A 87 25.22 -5.75 1.28
N GLY A 88 26.24 -6.36 0.62
CA GLY A 88 27.04 -5.66 -0.39
C GLY A 88 26.19 -5.23 -1.57
N LYS A 89 25.39 -6.17 -2.12
CA LYS A 89 24.44 -5.88 -3.21
C LYS A 89 23.38 -4.88 -2.79
N ALA A 90 22.87 -4.95 -1.55
CA ALA A 90 21.89 -3.99 -1.05
C ALA A 90 22.46 -2.56 -0.98
N LYS A 91 23.72 -2.40 -0.57
CA LYS A 91 24.41 -1.12 -0.56
C LYS A 91 24.65 -0.56 -1.97
N GLU A 92 25.03 -1.43 -2.92
CA GLU A 92 25.18 -1.05 -4.33
C GLU A 92 23.86 -0.62 -4.93
N GLU A 93 22.81 -1.40 -4.70
CA GLU A 93 21.46 -1.10 -5.19
C GLU A 93 20.93 0.24 -4.63
N LEU A 94 21.13 0.51 -3.32
CA LEU A 94 20.77 1.77 -2.71
C LEU A 94 21.41 2.95 -3.42
N LYS A 95 22.71 2.86 -3.77
CA LYS A 95 23.43 3.90 -4.51
C LYS A 95 22.83 4.11 -5.91
N LEU A 96 22.64 3.00 -6.65
CA LEU A 96 22.06 3.06 -8.00
C LEU A 96 20.66 3.66 -8.02
N MET A 97 19.83 3.29 -7.04
CA MET A 97 18.49 3.86 -6.90
C MET A 97 18.56 5.37 -6.67
N LEU A 98 19.38 5.84 -5.71
CA LEU A 98 19.56 7.26 -5.40
C LEU A 98 20.26 8.05 -6.54
N GLU A 99 20.97 7.38 -7.41
CA GLU A 99 21.55 7.96 -8.64
C GLU A 99 20.52 8.10 -9.78
N GLY A 100 19.32 7.59 -9.60
CA GLY A 100 18.21 7.78 -10.53
C GLY A 100 17.82 6.55 -11.35
N LYS A 101 18.13 5.34 -10.89
CA LYS A 101 17.73 4.08 -11.56
C LYS A 101 16.23 4.04 -11.92
N PHE A 102 15.37 4.66 -11.09
CA PHE A 102 13.93 4.78 -11.32
C PHE A 102 13.51 6.25 -11.54
N GLY A 103 14.39 7.10 -12.02
CA GLY A 103 14.13 8.52 -12.28
C GLY A 103 13.78 9.28 -11.00
N GLU A 104 12.83 10.20 -11.10
CA GLU A 104 12.37 11.03 -9.98
C GLU A 104 11.85 10.21 -8.79
N SER A 105 11.25 9.04 -9.05
CA SER A 105 10.67 8.16 -8.01
C SER A 105 11.72 7.63 -7.03
N SER A 106 13.00 7.59 -7.41
CA SER A 106 14.08 7.10 -6.55
C SER A 106 14.96 8.21 -5.95
N LYS A 107 14.52 9.48 -5.97
CA LYS A 107 15.18 10.55 -5.17
C LYS A 107 15.17 10.27 -3.68
N THR A 108 14.17 9.54 -3.22
CA THR A 108 14.07 8.97 -1.88
C THR A 108 13.93 7.46 -2.02
N VAL A 109 14.64 6.71 -1.21
CA VAL A 109 14.53 5.25 -1.11
C VAL A 109 14.11 4.90 0.31
N VAL A 110 13.10 4.07 0.45
CA VAL A 110 12.69 3.50 1.73
C VAL A 110 13.32 2.11 1.85
N ILE A 111 14.05 1.88 2.93
CA ILE A 111 14.61 0.58 3.27
C ILE A 111 13.76 -0.01 4.38
N GLU A 112 13.17 -1.17 4.14
CA GLU A 112 12.28 -1.85 5.08
C GLU A 112 12.85 -3.20 5.53
N GLU A 113 12.44 -3.64 6.73
CA GLU A 113 12.63 -5.02 7.13
C GLU A 113 11.77 -5.94 6.25
N PHE A 114 12.24 -7.14 6.01
CA PHE A 114 11.48 -8.13 5.27
C PHE A 114 10.43 -8.78 6.19
N LEU A 115 9.17 -8.63 5.85
CA LEU A 115 8.07 -9.32 6.51
C LEU A 115 7.86 -10.69 5.86
N LYS A 116 7.79 -11.74 6.67
CA LYS A 116 7.53 -13.11 6.20
C LYS A 116 6.09 -13.50 6.52
N GLY A 117 5.34 -13.86 5.50
CA GLY A 117 3.93 -14.22 5.68
C GLY A 117 3.23 -14.50 4.35
N ILE A 118 1.92 -14.46 4.38
CA ILE A 118 1.06 -14.65 3.21
C ILE A 118 0.35 -13.33 2.91
N GLU A 119 0.51 -12.83 1.70
CA GLU A 119 -0.12 -11.59 1.25
C GLU A 119 -1.63 -11.74 1.09
N ILE A 120 -2.36 -10.66 1.38
CA ILE A 120 -3.80 -10.51 1.21
C ILE A 120 -4.13 -9.06 0.88
N SER A 121 -5.12 -8.87 0.03
CA SER A 121 -5.67 -7.58 -0.34
C SER A 121 -7.00 -7.36 0.35
N VAL A 122 -7.13 -6.24 1.09
CA VAL A 122 -8.38 -5.85 1.74
C VAL A 122 -8.76 -4.46 1.26
N PHE A 123 -10.05 -4.22 1.12
CA PHE A 123 -10.58 -3.00 0.54
C PHE A 123 -11.60 -2.35 1.48
N ALA A 124 -11.57 -1.04 1.54
CA ALA A 124 -12.63 -0.25 2.13
C ALA A 124 -13.09 0.83 1.15
N LEU A 125 -14.38 1.09 1.10
CA LEU A 125 -14.96 2.28 0.52
C LEU A 125 -15.30 3.23 1.66
N THR A 126 -14.91 4.50 1.56
CA THR A 126 -15.12 5.50 2.61
C THR A 126 -15.55 6.83 2.03
N ASP A 127 -16.39 7.54 2.78
CA ASP A 127 -16.77 8.94 2.55
C ASP A 127 -15.85 9.93 3.32
N GLY A 128 -14.90 9.38 4.11
CA GLY A 128 -13.99 10.12 4.97
C GLY A 128 -14.39 10.14 6.45
N GLU A 129 -15.60 9.74 6.81
CA GLU A 129 -16.11 9.64 8.18
C GLU A 129 -16.48 8.19 8.53
N SER A 130 -17.19 7.53 7.65
CA SER A 130 -17.58 6.13 7.74
C SER A 130 -16.89 5.28 6.65
N TYR A 131 -17.00 3.98 6.76
CA TYR A 131 -16.43 3.06 5.77
C TYR A 131 -17.23 1.76 5.67
N LYS A 132 -17.14 1.14 4.50
CA LYS A 132 -17.64 -0.19 4.23
C LYS A 132 -16.45 -1.08 3.84
N ILE A 133 -16.26 -2.20 4.53
CA ILE A 133 -15.26 -3.19 4.14
C ILE A 133 -15.86 -4.04 3.01
N LEU A 134 -15.10 -4.16 1.92
CA LEU A 134 -15.47 -4.98 0.77
C LEU A 134 -14.87 -6.39 0.91
N PRO A 135 -15.30 -7.37 0.09
CA PRO A 135 -14.69 -8.69 0.10
C PRO A 135 -13.17 -8.63 -0.08
N GLU A 136 -12.47 -9.42 0.68
CA GLU A 136 -11.02 -9.60 0.60
C GLU A 136 -10.65 -10.41 -0.65
N ALA A 137 -9.39 -10.24 -1.12
CA ALA A 137 -8.83 -11.00 -2.21
C ALA A 137 -7.36 -11.33 -1.97
N LYS A 138 -6.84 -12.28 -2.72
CA LYS A 138 -5.41 -12.54 -2.84
C LYS A 138 -5.06 -12.54 -4.31
N ASP A 139 -4.11 -11.70 -4.69
CA ASP A 139 -3.55 -11.69 -6.04
C ASP A 139 -2.32 -12.62 -6.13
N TYR A 140 -2.03 -13.03 -7.35
CA TYR A 140 -0.85 -13.82 -7.72
C TYR A 140 -0.08 -13.04 -8.77
N LYS A 141 1.08 -12.53 -8.40
CA LYS A 141 1.90 -11.62 -9.22
C LYS A 141 3.00 -12.33 -9.99
N ARG A 142 3.45 -13.48 -9.49
CA ARG A 142 4.63 -14.16 -10.06
C ARG A 142 4.26 -15.05 -11.22
N ILE A 143 5.13 -15.03 -12.26
CA ILE A 143 4.88 -15.77 -13.52
C ILE A 143 5.07 -17.28 -13.38
N GLY A 144 5.83 -17.74 -12.41
CA GLY A 144 6.18 -19.16 -12.23
C GLY A 144 5.34 -19.85 -11.16
N GLU A 145 5.29 -21.17 -11.24
CA GLU A 145 4.65 -22.01 -10.24
C GLU A 145 5.27 -21.82 -8.86
N ASN A 146 4.49 -22.08 -7.79
CA ASN A 146 4.92 -21.95 -6.40
C ASN A 146 5.46 -20.55 -6.06
N ASP A 147 4.84 -19.51 -6.60
CA ASP A 147 5.19 -18.11 -6.35
C ASP A 147 6.66 -17.78 -6.67
N THR A 148 7.13 -18.23 -7.84
CA THR A 148 8.50 -18.03 -8.33
C THR A 148 8.56 -17.17 -9.58
N GLY A 149 9.77 -16.71 -9.93
CA GLY A 149 10.00 -15.92 -11.13
C GLY A 149 9.78 -14.43 -10.94
N LEU A 150 9.62 -13.71 -12.03
CA LEU A 150 9.45 -12.26 -12.05
C LEU A 150 8.01 -11.88 -11.68
N ASN A 151 7.87 -10.73 -11.03
CA ASN A 151 6.56 -10.11 -10.84
C ASN A 151 5.99 -9.64 -12.17
N THR A 152 4.69 -9.85 -12.34
CA THR A 152 3.87 -9.35 -13.46
C THR A 152 2.93 -8.24 -12.96
N GLY A 153 2.07 -7.73 -13.82
CA GLY A 153 0.97 -6.83 -13.42
C GLY A 153 -0.16 -7.53 -12.66
N GLY A 154 -0.19 -8.87 -12.70
CA GLY A 154 -1.18 -9.75 -12.08
C GLY A 154 -1.42 -10.97 -12.97
N MET A 155 -1.36 -12.16 -12.39
CA MET A 155 -1.65 -13.43 -13.09
C MET A 155 -3.07 -13.91 -12.80
N GLY A 156 -3.71 -13.35 -11.79
CA GLY A 156 -5.05 -13.68 -11.36
C GLY A 156 -5.25 -13.38 -9.87
N ALA A 157 -6.50 -13.39 -9.44
CA ALA A 157 -6.86 -13.22 -8.05
C ALA A 157 -7.89 -14.26 -7.61
N VAL A 158 -7.98 -14.50 -6.29
CA VAL A 158 -9.00 -15.35 -5.68
C VAL A 158 -9.72 -14.61 -4.57
N SER A 159 -11.02 -14.85 -4.43
CA SER A 159 -11.86 -14.40 -3.34
C SER A 159 -13.01 -15.41 -3.17
N PRO A 160 -13.35 -15.88 -1.96
CA PRO A 160 -12.77 -15.56 -0.67
C PRO A 160 -11.35 -16.13 -0.49
N VAL A 161 -10.61 -15.55 0.48
CA VAL A 161 -9.26 -16.02 0.84
C VAL A 161 -9.36 -17.03 1.98
N PRO A 162 -8.96 -18.31 1.79
CA PRO A 162 -9.25 -19.38 2.75
C PRO A 162 -8.71 -19.20 4.16
N PHE A 163 -7.59 -18.47 4.33
CA PHE A 163 -7.02 -18.22 5.66
C PHE A 163 -7.54 -16.94 6.34
N ALA A 164 -8.33 -16.13 5.62
CA ALA A 164 -8.89 -14.88 6.13
C ALA A 164 -10.20 -15.16 6.88
N ASP A 165 -10.08 -15.80 8.02
CA ASP A 165 -11.22 -16.04 8.87
C ASP A 165 -11.73 -14.75 9.55
N LYS A 166 -12.89 -14.85 10.18
CA LYS A 166 -13.56 -13.72 10.83
C LYS A 166 -12.70 -13.06 11.93
N ILE A 167 -11.87 -13.84 12.60
CA ILE A 167 -11.01 -13.34 13.68
C ILE A 167 -9.89 -12.50 13.09
N PHE A 168 -9.29 -13.00 12.01
CA PHE A 168 -8.23 -12.27 11.31
C PHE A 168 -8.74 -10.99 10.64
N LEU A 169 -9.91 -11.04 9.97
CA LEU A 169 -10.54 -9.86 9.38
C LEU A 169 -10.91 -8.80 10.43
N ASN A 170 -11.45 -9.19 11.58
CA ASN A 170 -11.70 -8.27 12.68
C ASN A 170 -10.39 -7.62 13.19
N ARG A 171 -9.30 -8.37 13.23
CA ARG A 171 -7.99 -7.84 13.64
C ARG A 171 -7.46 -6.82 12.63
N ILE A 172 -7.67 -7.04 11.33
CA ILE A 172 -7.36 -6.07 10.28
C ILE A 172 -8.18 -4.80 10.47
N GLU A 173 -9.49 -4.94 10.71
CA GLU A 173 -10.36 -3.80 10.93
C GLU A 173 -9.91 -2.95 12.12
N GLU A 174 -9.71 -3.57 13.28
CA GLU A 174 -9.38 -2.87 14.52
C GLU A 174 -7.97 -2.24 14.51
N ARG A 175 -6.98 -2.92 13.91
CA ARG A 175 -5.57 -2.49 13.98
C ARG A 175 -5.12 -1.68 12.77
N ILE A 176 -5.83 -1.76 11.64
CA ILE A 176 -5.40 -1.13 10.38
C ILE A 176 -6.47 -0.20 9.82
N ILE A 177 -7.67 -0.71 9.52
CA ILE A 177 -8.68 0.08 8.79
C ILE A 177 -9.16 1.25 9.66
N LYS A 178 -9.65 0.99 10.86
CA LYS A 178 -10.13 2.03 11.78
C LYS A 178 -9.06 3.10 12.07
N PRO A 179 -7.81 2.71 12.47
CA PRO A 179 -6.76 3.71 12.69
C PRO A 179 -6.40 4.49 11.42
N THR A 180 -6.50 3.89 10.23
CA THR A 180 -6.27 4.60 8.97
C THR A 180 -7.32 5.68 8.75
N ILE A 181 -8.62 5.35 8.84
CA ILE A 181 -9.70 6.32 8.67
C ILE A 181 -9.62 7.43 9.74
N GLN A 182 -9.43 7.06 11.01
CA GLN A 182 -9.24 8.03 12.09
C GLN A 182 -8.01 8.92 11.90
N GLY A 183 -6.93 8.36 11.35
CA GLY A 183 -5.71 9.09 11.01
C GLY A 183 -5.94 10.13 9.92
N LEU A 184 -6.68 9.77 8.87
CA LEU A 184 -7.06 10.70 7.80
C LEU A 184 -7.87 11.88 8.36
N ILE A 185 -8.87 11.61 9.20
CA ILE A 185 -9.69 12.63 9.87
C ILE A 185 -8.80 13.55 10.73
N LYS A 186 -7.95 12.95 11.58
CA LYS A 186 -7.08 13.67 12.51
C LYS A 186 -6.07 14.59 11.80
N GLU A 187 -5.59 14.19 10.63
CA GLU A 187 -4.67 14.97 9.82
C GLU A 187 -5.39 15.90 8.82
N ASN A 188 -6.73 15.99 8.88
CA ASN A 188 -7.58 16.77 7.96
C ASN A 188 -7.33 16.41 6.48
N ILE A 189 -7.08 15.13 6.20
CA ILE A 189 -6.93 14.61 4.84
C ILE A 189 -8.31 14.20 4.35
N VAL A 190 -8.87 15.00 3.45
CA VAL A 190 -10.16 14.68 2.82
C VAL A 190 -9.99 13.47 1.91
N TYR A 191 -10.75 12.42 2.19
CA TYR A 191 -10.70 11.18 1.46
C TYR A 191 -12.12 10.66 1.18
N LYS A 192 -12.43 10.46 -0.10
CA LYS A 192 -13.67 9.79 -0.54
C LYS A 192 -13.32 8.80 -1.63
N GLY A 193 -13.69 7.54 -1.45
CA GLY A 193 -13.41 6.51 -2.43
C GLY A 193 -12.81 5.24 -1.85
N PHE A 194 -12.18 4.46 -2.73
CA PHE A 194 -11.60 3.18 -2.37
C PHE A 194 -10.24 3.35 -1.71
N LEU A 195 -10.03 2.62 -0.62
CA LEU A 195 -8.74 2.34 0.00
C LEU A 195 -8.43 0.86 -0.14
N TYR A 196 -7.34 0.56 -0.81
CA TYR A 196 -6.77 -0.77 -0.90
C TYR A 196 -5.63 -0.90 0.10
N PHE A 197 -5.71 -1.89 0.94
CA PHE A 197 -4.71 -2.28 1.93
C PHE A 197 -4.00 -3.53 1.41
N GLY A 198 -2.77 -3.39 0.92
CA GLY A 198 -1.86 -4.50 0.67
C GLY A 198 -1.29 -4.96 2.00
N LEU A 199 -1.70 -6.14 2.45
CA LEU A 199 -1.38 -6.66 3.77
C LEU A 199 -0.58 -7.95 3.67
N ILE A 200 0.15 -8.26 4.73
CA ILE A 200 0.76 -9.56 4.93
C ILE A 200 0.37 -10.13 6.29
N ASN A 201 -0.07 -11.37 6.29
CA ASN A 201 -0.36 -12.14 7.50
C ASN A 201 0.94 -12.77 8.01
N CYS A 202 1.51 -12.22 9.08
CA CYS A 202 2.68 -12.75 9.78
C CYS A 202 2.20 -13.54 11.01
N ASP A 203 2.03 -14.85 10.85
CA ASP A 203 1.61 -15.78 11.91
C ASP A 203 0.32 -15.34 12.65
N GLY A 204 -0.66 -14.82 11.91
CA GLY A 204 -1.94 -14.37 12.43
C GLY A 204 -1.99 -12.87 12.76
N ASP A 205 -0.89 -12.14 12.66
CA ASP A 205 -0.84 -10.68 12.81
C ASP A 205 -0.77 -9.98 11.45
N PRO A 206 -1.69 -9.04 11.16
CA PRO A 206 -1.67 -8.29 9.92
C PRO A 206 -0.70 -7.11 9.99
N TYR A 207 0.07 -6.92 8.93
CA TYR A 207 0.93 -5.76 8.70
C TYR A 207 0.63 -5.15 7.34
N VAL A 208 0.68 -3.83 7.23
CA VAL A 208 0.54 -3.13 5.95
C VAL A 208 1.86 -3.16 5.19
N ILE A 209 1.81 -3.60 3.92
CA ILE A 209 2.90 -3.54 2.96
C ILE A 209 2.84 -2.23 2.18
N GLU A 210 1.62 -1.85 1.76
CA GLU A 210 1.35 -0.63 0.99
C GLU A 210 -0.13 -0.26 1.03
N TYR A 211 -0.41 1.01 0.73
CA TYR A 211 -1.74 1.48 0.37
C TYR A 211 -1.83 1.71 -1.14
N ASN A 212 -3.02 1.47 -1.70
CA ASN A 212 -3.41 2.03 -2.99
C ASN A 212 -4.73 2.78 -2.81
N VAL A 213 -4.91 3.87 -3.58
CA VAL A 213 -6.07 4.76 -3.44
C VAL A 213 -7.14 4.50 -4.51
N ARG A 214 -7.26 3.25 -4.90
CA ARG A 214 -8.12 2.71 -5.94
C ARG A 214 -8.34 1.21 -5.70
N MET A 215 -9.19 0.60 -6.51
CA MET A 215 -9.28 -0.86 -6.56
C MET A 215 -8.01 -1.47 -7.17
N GLY A 216 -7.76 -2.72 -6.85
CA GLY A 216 -6.67 -3.49 -7.45
C GLY A 216 -7.06 -4.09 -8.82
N ASP A 217 -6.06 -4.39 -9.61
CA ASP A 217 -6.14 -5.17 -10.84
C ASP A 217 -5.11 -6.32 -10.71
N PRO A 218 -5.55 -7.58 -10.63
CA PRO A 218 -6.87 -8.13 -11.00
C PRO A 218 -7.92 -8.27 -9.87
N GLU A 219 -7.70 -7.76 -8.67
CA GLU A 219 -8.60 -8.01 -7.53
C GLU A 219 -10.03 -7.51 -7.76
N ALA A 220 -10.23 -6.42 -8.50
CA ALA A 220 -11.57 -5.91 -8.81
C ALA A 220 -12.45 -6.95 -9.50
N GLU A 221 -11.87 -7.83 -10.33
CA GLU A 221 -12.58 -8.86 -11.06
C GLU A 221 -13.19 -9.94 -10.17
N VAL A 222 -12.64 -10.16 -8.98
CA VAL A 222 -13.13 -11.16 -8.02
C VAL A 222 -13.86 -10.55 -6.82
N VAL A 223 -13.62 -9.26 -6.52
CA VAL A 223 -14.27 -8.54 -5.40
C VAL A 223 -15.66 -8.05 -5.81
N ILE A 224 -15.77 -7.33 -6.94
CA ILE A 224 -17.01 -6.72 -7.40
C ILE A 224 -18.14 -7.74 -7.56
N PRO A 225 -17.93 -8.92 -8.19
CA PRO A 225 -19.00 -9.92 -8.35
C PRO A 225 -19.50 -10.52 -7.03
N ARG A 226 -18.77 -10.36 -5.93
CA ARG A 226 -19.17 -10.83 -4.58
C ARG A 226 -19.92 -9.78 -3.76
N MET A 227 -20.02 -8.56 -4.26
CA MET A 227 -20.79 -7.53 -3.58
C MET A 227 -22.30 -7.78 -3.77
N GLU A 228 -23.06 -7.73 -2.67
CA GLU A 228 -24.50 -7.94 -2.66
C GLU A 228 -25.30 -6.61 -2.73
N CYS A 229 -24.61 -5.49 -2.99
CA CYS A 229 -25.19 -4.16 -3.07
C CYS A 229 -24.87 -3.49 -4.41
N ASP A 230 -25.70 -2.56 -4.82
CA ASP A 230 -25.41 -1.70 -5.96
C ASP A 230 -24.28 -0.72 -5.60
N LEU A 231 -23.30 -0.60 -6.50
CA LEU A 231 -22.20 0.35 -6.31
C LEU A 231 -22.68 1.81 -6.33
N LEU A 232 -23.71 2.13 -7.12
CA LEU A 232 -24.27 3.49 -7.16
C LEU A 232 -24.91 3.85 -5.82
N ASP A 233 -25.64 2.92 -5.20
CA ASP A 233 -26.22 3.12 -3.87
C ASP A 233 -25.13 3.36 -2.81
N LEU A 234 -23.97 2.69 -2.96
CA LEU A 234 -22.81 2.92 -2.07
C LEU A 234 -22.11 4.25 -2.29
N PHE A 235 -22.21 4.82 -3.48
CA PHE A 235 -21.61 6.13 -3.79
C PHE A 235 -22.50 7.30 -3.39
N ASP A 236 -23.82 7.10 -3.34
CA ASP A 236 -24.81 8.10 -2.98
C ASP A 236 -25.05 8.22 -1.47
N GLY A 237 -24.72 7.18 -0.68
CA GLY A 237 -24.93 7.08 0.77
C GLY A 237 -23.69 7.27 1.57
#